data_c9af75605ed3c3877179719f235cf848
#
_entry.id   c9af75605ed3c3877179719f235cf848
#
_cell.length_a   1.000
_cell.length_b   1.000
_cell.length_c   1.000
_cell.angle_alpha   90.00
_cell.angle_beta   90.00
_cell.angle_gamma   90.00
#
_symmetry.space_group_name_H-M   'P 1'
#
loop_
_entity.id
_entity.type
_entity.pdbx_description
1 polymer ?
#
loop_
_entity_poly.entity_id
_entity_poly.type
_entity_poly.pdbx_seq_one_letter_code
_entity_poly.pdbx_strand_id
1 'polypeptide(L)'
;MEQMKQIPVYRQTGMYAREHGELEQFRQSNVANIACRAAIEKAIAENFDGMRLRADAAEPVLSEFGSERVMFVLANTVQHKDWDGRFSRENKAWAAAFPIEPDVVMGMDRRVQFIVNSHPAVLDGFIRMTREAAQNQQRRSVRDQLAHKPVLPKQSAAKREAQVR
;
A
#
# COMPACT_ATOMS: atom_id res chain seq x y z
N MET A 1 11.96 22.90 -13.83
CA MET A 1 11.49 22.83 -12.43
C MET A 1 11.04 21.44 -12.13
N GLU A 2 11.81 20.73 -11.34
CA GLU A 2 11.35 19.48 -10.79
C GLU A 2 10.16 19.75 -9.87
N GLN A 3 8.98 19.29 -10.26
CA GLN A 3 7.85 19.24 -9.34
C GLN A 3 8.23 18.29 -8.22
N MET A 4 8.55 18.85 -7.05
CA MET A 4 8.72 18.03 -5.86
C MET A 4 7.44 17.23 -5.65
N LYS A 5 7.56 15.92 -5.83
CA LYS A 5 6.45 15.00 -5.65
C LYS A 5 5.93 15.15 -4.22
N GLN A 6 4.73 15.68 -4.08
CA GLN A 6 4.10 15.87 -2.78
C GLN A 6 3.95 14.52 -2.10
N ILE A 7 4.36 14.44 -0.83
CA ILE A 7 4.23 13.21 -0.04
C ILE A 7 2.75 12.96 0.25
N PRO A 8 2.21 11.76 -0.07
CA PRO A 8 0.82 11.44 0.25
C PRO A 8 0.54 11.58 1.74
N VAL A 9 -0.68 12.03 2.08
CA VAL A 9 -1.06 12.35 3.47
C VAL A 9 -0.89 11.17 4.42
N TYR A 10 -1.20 9.95 3.97
CA TYR A 10 -1.05 8.75 4.81
C TYR A 10 0.40 8.46 5.21
N ARG A 11 1.37 9.03 4.49
CA ARG A 11 2.81 8.83 4.69
C ARG A 11 3.51 10.01 5.35
N GLN A 12 2.83 11.14 5.51
CA GLN A 12 3.42 12.35 6.06
C GLN A 12 3.76 12.22 7.54
N THR A 13 4.77 12.97 7.98
CA THR A 13 5.02 13.22 9.41
C THR A 13 4.24 14.45 9.87
N GLY A 14 4.05 14.59 11.18
CA GLY A 14 3.38 15.77 11.74
C GLY A 14 4.13 17.08 11.42
N MET A 15 5.45 17.03 11.40
CA MET A 15 6.29 18.19 11.04
C MET A 15 6.09 18.59 9.59
N TYR A 16 6.13 17.63 8.66
CA TYR A 16 5.89 17.89 7.24
C TYR A 16 4.50 18.50 7.02
N ALA A 17 3.47 17.93 7.63
CA ALA A 17 2.09 18.41 7.51
C ALA A 17 1.94 19.83 8.04
N ARG A 18 2.61 20.16 9.15
CA ARG A 18 2.61 21.50 9.71
C ARG A 18 3.26 22.50 8.74
N GLU A 19 4.40 22.17 8.18
CA GLU A 19 5.13 23.04 7.26
C GLU A 19 4.36 23.30 5.96
N HIS A 20 3.50 22.35 5.55
CA HIS A 20 2.72 22.44 4.31
C HIS A 20 1.25 22.83 4.53
N GLY A 21 0.85 23.16 5.76
CA GLY A 21 -0.51 23.58 6.09
C GLY A 21 -1.55 22.47 5.97
N GLU A 22 -1.13 21.20 6.14
CA GLU A 22 -1.98 20.02 5.96
C GLU A 22 -2.25 19.27 7.28
N LEU A 23 -2.14 19.94 8.43
CA LEU A 23 -2.29 19.29 9.73
C LEU A 23 -3.65 18.62 9.92
N GLU A 24 -4.73 19.25 9.45
CA GLU A 24 -6.07 18.66 9.61
C GLU A 24 -6.21 17.38 8.79
N GLN A 25 -5.77 17.42 7.55
CA GLN A 25 -5.75 16.25 6.67
C GLN A 25 -4.86 15.14 7.25
N PHE A 26 -3.73 15.52 7.83
CA PHE A 26 -2.82 14.60 8.51
C PHE A 26 -3.49 13.90 9.70
N ARG A 27 -4.21 14.65 10.55
CA ARG A 27 -4.93 14.09 11.69
C ARG A 27 -6.01 13.12 11.25
N GLN A 28 -6.79 13.48 10.24
CA GLN A 28 -7.81 12.60 9.67
C GLN A 28 -7.18 11.34 9.05
N SER A 29 -6.06 11.49 8.39
CA SER A 29 -5.32 10.37 7.81
C SER A 29 -4.78 9.43 8.88
N ASN A 30 -4.29 9.95 10.00
CA ASN A 30 -3.85 9.13 11.14
C ASN A 30 -5.00 8.30 11.72
N VAL A 31 -6.18 8.89 11.87
CA VAL A 31 -7.38 8.17 12.30
C VAL A 31 -7.70 7.04 11.32
N ALA A 32 -7.59 7.30 10.02
CA ALA A 32 -7.80 6.29 8.98
C ALA A 32 -6.73 5.19 9.04
N ASN A 33 -5.48 5.53 9.32
CA ASN A 33 -4.41 4.53 9.48
C ASN A 33 -4.67 3.60 10.66
N ILE A 34 -5.12 4.14 11.79
CA ILE A 34 -5.48 3.36 12.97
C ILE A 34 -6.69 2.46 12.67
N ALA A 35 -7.70 2.99 11.99
CA ALA A 35 -8.87 2.23 11.57
C ALA A 35 -8.50 1.12 10.58
N CYS A 36 -7.57 1.38 9.67
CA CYS A 36 -7.03 0.40 8.73
C CYS A 36 -6.34 -0.75 9.47
N ARG A 37 -5.50 -0.44 10.45
CA ARG A 37 -4.89 -1.44 11.33
C ARG A 37 -5.95 -2.34 11.97
N ALA A 38 -6.97 -1.74 12.58
CA ALA A 38 -8.04 -2.49 13.24
C ALA A 38 -8.81 -3.37 12.25
N ALA A 39 -9.05 -2.88 11.04
CA ALA A 39 -9.72 -3.65 9.99
C ALA A 39 -8.88 -4.83 9.52
N ILE A 40 -7.56 -4.68 9.43
CA ILE A 40 -6.65 -5.78 9.10
C ILE A 40 -6.69 -6.86 10.19
N GLU A 41 -6.59 -6.46 11.45
CA GLU A 41 -6.65 -7.39 12.59
C GLU A 41 -7.97 -8.17 12.59
N LYS A 42 -9.09 -7.48 12.35
CA LYS A 42 -10.41 -8.08 12.26
C LYS A 42 -10.53 -9.03 11.07
N ALA A 43 -10.06 -8.63 9.90
CA ALA A 43 -10.08 -9.46 8.71
C ALA A 43 -9.31 -10.78 8.91
N ILE A 44 -8.15 -10.70 9.55
CA ILE A 44 -7.36 -11.88 9.88
C ILE A 44 -8.10 -12.77 10.87
N ALA A 45 -8.66 -12.21 11.95
CA ALA A 45 -9.38 -12.97 12.97
C ALA A 45 -10.62 -13.68 12.41
N GLU A 46 -11.35 -13.03 11.52
CA GLU A 46 -12.59 -13.58 10.94
C GLU A 46 -12.35 -14.58 9.82
N ASN A 47 -11.19 -14.51 9.14
CA ASN A 47 -10.91 -15.32 7.96
C ASN A 47 -9.81 -16.36 8.14
N PHE A 48 -9.34 -16.55 9.36
CA PHE A 48 -8.34 -17.57 9.69
C PHE A 48 -9.01 -18.70 10.44
N ASP A 49 -8.93 -19.91 9.89
CA ASP A 49 -9.59 -21.10 10.45
C ASP A 49 -8.70 -21.89 11.43
N GLY A 50 -7.53 -21.38 11.75
CA GLY A 50 -6.50 -22.05 12.56
C GLY A 50 -5.39 -22.68 11.72
N MET A 51 -5.58 -22.80 10.41
CA MET A 51 -4.59 -23.35 9.49
C MET A 51 -4.33 -22.46 8.29
N ARG A 52 -5.37 -21.83 7.74
CA ARG A 52 -5.27 -21.03 6.51
C ARG A 52 -6.13 -19.77 6.58
N LEU A 53 -5.64 -18.72 5.93
CA LEU A 53 -6.44 -17.53 5.63
C LEU A 53 -7.28 -17.79 4.37
N ARG A 54 -8.51 -17.29 4.36
CA ARG A 54 -9.34 -17.29 3.15
C ARG A 54 -8.67 -16.46 2.06
N ALA A 55 -8.81 -16.91 0.82
CA ALA A 55 -8.16 -16.27 -0.33
C ALA A 55 -8.65 -14.81 -0.56
N ASP A 56 -9.85 -14.47 -0.09
CA ASP A 56 -10.47 -13.16 -0.23
C ASP A 56 -10.38 -12.30 1.05
N ALA A 57 -9.56 -12.71 2.03
CA ALA A 57 -9.48 -12.03 3.33
C ALA A 57 -9.09 -10.56 3.24
N ALA A 58 -8.24 -10.20 2.28
CA ALA A 58 -7.76 -8.83 2.10
C ALA A 58 -8.73 -7.93 1.32
N GLU A 59 -9.66 -8.48 0.56
CA GLU A 59 -10.52 -7.70 -0.35
C GLU A 59 -11.34 -6.61 0.34
N PRO A 60 -12.06 -6.89 1.46
CA PRO A 60 -12.83 -5.84 2.12
C PRO A 60 -11.97 -4.68 2.64
N VAL A 61 -10.78 -4.99 3.16
CA VAL A 61 -9.86 -3.98 3.68
C VAL A 61 -9.32 -3.11 2.54
N LEU A 62 -8.92 -3.73 1.43
CA LEU A 62 -8.45 -3.02 0.24
C LEU A 62 -9.55 -2.14 -0.36
N SER A 63 -10.79 -2.62 -0.39
CA SER A 63 -11.92 -1.87 -0.89
C SER A 63 -12.24 -0.65 -0.03
N GLU A 64 -12.14 -0.77 1.29
CA GLU A 64 -12.46 0.30 2.23
C GLU A 64 -11.37 1.37 2.31
N PHE A 65 -10.10 0.97 2.39
CA PHE A 65 -8.99 1.88 2.68
C PHE A 65 -8.11 2.20 1.47
N GLY A 66 -8.19 1.44 0.42
CA GLY A 66 -7.29 1.54 -0.74
C GLY A 66 -5.99 0.78 -0.53
N SER A 67 -5.43 0.26 -1.63
CA SER A 67 -4.23 -0.58 -1.59
C SER A 67 -3.02 0.18 -1.02
N GLU A 68 -2.88 1.45 -1.33
CA GLU A 68 -1.71 2.25 -0.91
C GLU A 68 -1.62 2.40 0.60
N ARG A 69 -2.75 2.74 1.25
CA ARG A 69 -2.81 2.88 2.71
C ARG A 69 -2.62 1.53 3.40
N VAL A 70 -3.27 0.49 2.91
CA VAL A 70 -3.14 -0.87 3.47
C VAL A 70 -1.69 -1.33 3.42
N MET A 71 -1.04 -1.17 2.28
CA MET A 71 0.38 -1.55 2.12
C MET A 71 1.29 -0.72 3.03
N PHE A 72 1.01 0.56 3.20
CA PHE A 72 1.76 1.43 4.11
C PHE A 72 1.68 0.93 5.56
N VAL A 73 0.48 0.62 6.05
CA VAL A 73 0.27 0.11 7.41
C VAL A 73 0.99 -1.23 7.61
N LEU A 74 0.90 -2.12 6.63
CA LEU A 74 1.57 -3.41 6.67
C LEU A 74 3.10 -3.28 6.62
N ALA A 75 3.63 -2.43 5.75
CA ALA A 75 5.07 -2.18 5.66
C ALA A 75 5.61 -1.58 6.95
N ASN A 76 4.89 -0.64 7.54
CA ASN A 76 5.24 -0.06 8.84
C ASN A 76 5.32 -1.14 9.93
N THR A 77 4.37 -2.07 9.95
CA THR A 77 4.36 -3.18 10.90
C THR A 77 5.60 -4.06 10.74
N VAL A 78 5.92 -4.45 9.51
CA VAL A 78 7.08 -5.31 9.24
C VAL A 78 8.39 -4.61 9.60
N GLN A 79 8.52 -3.32 9.28
CA GLN A 79 9.72 -2.54 9.65
C GLN A 79 9.95 -2.50 11.16
N HIS A 80 8.89 -2.37 11.95
CA HIS A 80 8.98 -2.37 13.41
C HIS A 80 9.25 -3.76 13.99
N LYS A 81 9.02 -4.82 13.22
CA LYS A 81 9.22 -6.21 13.63
C LYS A 81 10.18 -6.96 12.71
N ASP A 82 11.14 -6.26 12.12
CA ASP A 82 12.10 -6.83 11.18
C ASP A 82 13.01 -7.90 11.81
N TRP A 83 13.14 -7.87 13.14
CA TRP A 83 13.87 -8.88 13.93
C TRP A 83 13.14 -10.23 13.98
N ASP A 84 11.83 -10.28 13.63
CA ASP A 84 11.03 -11.50 13.75
C ASP A 84 11.25 -12.40 12.53
N GLY A 85 11.83 -13.58 12.77
CA GLY A 85 12.13 -14.56 11.73
C GLY A 85 10.92 -15.24 11.10
N ARG A 86 9.71 -15.00 11.62
CA ARG A 86 8.47 -15.56 11.07
C ARG A 86 7.95 -14.79 9.85
N PHE A 87 8.44 -13.56 9.62
CA PHE A 87 8.20 -12.85 8.37
C PHE A 87 9.15 -13.35 7.28
N SER A 88 8.64 -13.52 6.07
CA SER A 88 9.44 -13.96 4.93
C SER A 88 10.48 -12.91 4.53
N ARG A 89 11.58 -13.36 3.92
CA ARG A 89 12.60 -12.46 3.38
C ARG A 89 12.04 -11.52 2.32
N GLU A 90 11.14 -12.04 1.49
CA GLU A 90 10.45 -11.26 0.45
C GLU A 90 9.67 -10.10 1.06
N ASN A 91 8.85 -10.38 2.07
CA ASN A 91 8.05 -9.34 2.72
C ASN A 91 8.91 -8.34 3.48
N LYS A 92 10.00 -8.78 4.10
CA LYS A 92 10.96 -7.88 4.76
C LYS A 92 11.63 -6.95 3.75
N ALA A 93 12.06 -7.47 2.62
CA ALA A 93 12.68 -6.66 1.55
C ALA A 93 11.67 -5.67 0.96
N TRP A 94 10.45 -6.12 0.72
CA TRP A 94 9.37 -5.26 0.25
C TRP A 94 9.08 -4.12 1.23
N ALA A 95 8.94 -4.43 2.52
CA ALA A 95 8.67 -3.42 3.55
C ALA A 95 9.82 -2.42 3.68
N ALA A 96 11.06 -2.90 3.62
CA ALA A 96 12.24 -2.04 3.73
C ALA A 96 12.35 -1.02 2.59
N ALA A 97 11.76 -1.31 1.44
CA ALA A 97 11.71 -0.40 0.30
C ALA A 97 10.70 0.75 0.48
N PHE A 98 9.81 0.66 1.46
CA PHE A 98 8.87 1.75 1.74
C PHE A 98 9.56 2.89 2.48
N PRO A 99 9.40 4.13 2.00
CA PRO A 99 9.96 5.29 2.68
C PRO A 99 9.07 5.66 3.87
N ILE A 100 9.38 5.08 5.03
CA ILE A 100 8.66 5.35 6.29
C ILE A 100 9.62 6.08 7.21
N GLU A 101 9.31 7.35 7.49
CA GLU A 101 10.11 8.18 8.38
C GLU A 101 9.53 8.14 9.79
N PRO A 102 10.39 8.15 10.83
CA PRO A 102 9.91 8.26 12.21
C PRO A 102 9.13 9.54 12.43
N ASP A 103 8.02 9.46 13.15
CA ASP A 103 7.19 10.59 13.51
C ASP A 103 7.15 10.72 15.04
N VAL A 104 8.24 11.24 15.61
CA VAL A 104 8.45 11.29 17.05
C VAL A 104 7.84 12.54 17.66
N VAL A 105 6.95 12.34 18.63
CA VAL A 105 6.34 13.40 19.42
C VAL A 105 6.45 13.04 20.89
N MET A 106 7.02 13.93 21.69
CA MET A 106 7.23 13.72 23.12
C MET A 106 7.98 12.41 23.45
N GLY A 107 8.97 12.07 22.63
CA GLY A 107 9.76 10.87 22.80
C GLY A 107 9.10 9.56 22.33
N MET A 108 7.89 9.64 21.78
CA MET A 108 7.18 8.47 21.25
C MET A 108 6.99 8.59 19.75
N ASP A 109 7.27 7.49 19.05
CA ASP A 109 7.00 7.40 17.62
C ASP A 109 5.52 7.06 17.41
N ARG A 110 4.78 7.97 16.76
CA ARG A 110 3.34 7.79 16.47
C ARG A 110 3.07 6.60 15.57
N ARG A 111 4.06 6.16 14.82
CA ARG A 111 3.92 5.02 13.89
C ARG A 111 3.67 3.70 14.61
N VAL A 112 3.98 3.64 15.89
CA VAL A 112 3.65 2.50 16.75
C VAL A 112 2.13 2.27 16.82
N GLN A 113 1.32 3.32 16.67
CA GLN A 113 -0.14 3.24 16.70
C GLN A 113 -0.74 2.45 15.53
N PHE A 114 0.01 2.29 14.44
CA PHE A 114 -0.45 1.54 13.25
C PHE A 114 0.09 0.12 13.18
N ILE A 115 0.80 -0.36 14.18
CA ILE A 115 1.37 -1.71 14.16
C ILE A 115 0.24 -2.72 14.33
N VAL A 116 0.11 -3.60 13.34
CA VAL A 116 -0.88 -4.67 13.35
C VAL A 116 -0.49 -5.74 14.36
N ASN A 117 -1.38 -6.04 15.30
CA ASN A 117 -1.20 -7.09 16.31
C ASN A 117 -1.89 -8.37 15.85
N SER A 118 -1.15 -9.19 15.10
CA SER A 118 -1.60 -10.50 14.65
C SER A 118 -0.42 -11.47 14.67
N HIS A 119 -0.70 -12.75 14.65
CA HIS A 119 0.38 -13.74 14.61
C HIS A 119 1.26 -13.51 13.37
N PRO A 120 2.58 -13.37 13.52
CA PRO A 120 3.44 -12.95 12.41
C PRO A 120 3.40 -13.84 11.19
N ALA A 121 3.28 -15.16 11.34
CA ALA A 121 3.19 -16.07 10.21
C ALA A 121 1.89 -15.90 9.42
N VAL A 122 0.78 -15.65 10.11
CA VAL A 122 -0.53 -15.40 9.49
C VAL A 122 -0.52 -14.03 8.82
N LEU A 123 0.03 -13.03 9.49
CA LEU A 123 0.18 -11.69 8.94
C LEU A 123 1.06 -11.71 7.68
N ASP A 124 2.12 -12.49 7.67
CA ASP A 124 2.98 -12.65 6.48
C ASP A 124 2.19 -13.14 5.27
N GLY A 125 1.30 -14.10 5.46
CA GLY A 125 0.38 -14.57 4.43
C GLY A 125 -0.60 -13.50 3.97
N PHE A 126 -1.14 -12.72 4.90
CA PHE A 126 -2.04 -11.60 4.58
C PHE A 126 -1.33 -10.52 3.75
N ILE A 127 -0.09 -10.20 4.10
CA ILE A 127 0.74 -9.26 3.34
C ILE A 127 0.94 -9.74 1.90
N ARG A 128 1.23 -11.02 1.73
CA ARG A 128 1.41 -11.61 0.40
C ARG A 128 0.13 -11.49 -0.43
N MET A 129 -1.03 -11.80 0.13
CA MET A 129 -2.34 -11.62 -0.52
C MET A 129 -2.56 -10.17 -0.96
N THR A 130 -2.27 -9.23 -0.07
CA THR A 130 -2.43 -7.79 -0.34
C THR A 130 -1.54 -7.34 -1.49
N ARG A 131 -0.29 -7.77 -1.51
CA ARG A 131 0.65 -7.45 -2.57
C ARG A 131 0.21 -8.01 -3.92
N GLU A 132 -0.25 -9.23 -3.94
CA GLU A 132 -0.77 -9.87 -5.16
C GLU A 132 -2.04 -9.18 -5.67
N ALA A 133 -2.97 -8.84 -4.79
CA ALA A 133 -4.19 -8.13 -5.14
C ALA A 133 -3.90 -6.74 -5.71
N ALA A 134 -2.94 -6.02 -5.14
CA ALA A 134 -2.51 -4.70 -5.62
C ALA A 134 -1.88 -4.80 -7.02
N GLN A 135 -1.05 -5.81 -7.27
CA GLN A 135 -0.46 -6.06 -8.58
C GLN A 135 -1.53 -6.39 -9.63
N ASN A 136 -2.52 -7.20 -9.26
CA ASN A 136 -3.61 -7.57 -10.16
C ASN A 136 -4.48 -6.37 -10.53
N GLN A 137 -4.78 -5.49 -9.58
CA GLN A 137 -5.49 -4.25 -9.83
C GLN A 137 -4.71 -3.35 -10.80
N GLN A 138 -3.41 -3.24 -10.62
CA GLN A 138 -2.55 -2.44 -11.49
C GLN A 138 -2.50 -3.00 -12.91
N ARG A 139 -2.42 -4.32 -13.07
CA ARG A 139 -2.47 -4.99 -14.37
C ARG A 139 -3.80 -4.78 -15.10
N ARG A 140 -4.92 -4.86 -14.37
CA ARG A 140 -6.25 -4.61 -14.93
C ARG A 140 -6.38 -3.16 -15.40
N SER A 141 -5.93 -2.20 -14.59
CA SER A 141 -5.96 -0.78 -14.94
C SER A 141 -5.16 -0.47 -16.22
N VAL A 142 -3.95 -1.04 -16.34
CA VAL A 142 -3.12 -0.89 -17.54
C VAL A 142 -3.81 -1.52 -18.76
N ARG A 143 -4.39 -2.71 -18.59
CA ARG A 143 -5.11 -3.40 -19.66
C ARG A 143 -6.32 -2.59 -20.14
N ASP A 144 -7.09 -2.01 -19.23
CA ASP A 144 -8.24 -1.17 -19.56
C ASP A 144 -7.81 0.11 -20.29
N GLN A 145 -6.72 0.75 -19.86
CA GLN A 145 -6.16 1.92 -20.52
C GLN A 145 -5.68 1.61 -21.95
N LEU A 146 -5.07 0.44 -22.16
CA LEU A 146 -4.64 0.00 -23.48
C LEU A 146 -5.83 -0.33 -24.39
N ALA A 147 -6.91 -0.89 -23.83
CA ALA A 147 -8.13 -1.18 -24.59
C ALA A 147 -8.86 0.08 -25.04
N HIS A 148 -8.69 1.21 -24.33
CA HIS A 148 -9.37 2.48 -24.61
C HIS A 148 -8.50 3.48 -25.39
N LYS A 149 -7.24 3.14 -25.71
CA LYS A 149 -6.41 3.99 -26.55
C LYS A 149 -6.89 3.98 -27.99
N PRO A 150 -7.08 5.17 -28.62
CA PRO A 150 -7.41 5.24 -30.03
C PRO A 150 -6.33 4.57 -30.89
N VAL A 151 -6.74 3.98 -31.99
CA VAL A 151 -5.93 3.14 -32.84
C VAL A 151 -4.98 3.99 -33.71
N LEU A 152 -4.06 4.69 -33.05
CA LEU A 152 -3.02 5.47 -33.72
C LEU A 152 -2.01 4.61 -34.52
N PRO A 153 -1.65 3.38 -34.09
CA PRO A 153 -0.66 2.58 -34.83
C PRO A 153 -1.09 2.14 -36.23
N LYS A 154 -2.38 1.98 -36.49
CA LYS A 154 -2.86 1.57 -37.81
C LYS A 154 -2.74 2.67 -38.87
N GLN A 155 -2.86 3.92 -38.48
CA GLN A 155 -2.71 5.04 -39.40
C GLN A 155 -1.25 5.30 -39.80
N SER A 156 -0.31 5.09 -38.86
CA SER A 156 1.11 5.25 -39.15
C SER A 156 1.67 4.12 -40.03
N ALA A 157 1.13 2.90 -39.90
CA ALA A 157 1.50 1.78 -40.75
C ALA A 157 1.06 1.98 -42.22
N ALA A 158 -0.16 2.47 -42.42
CA ALA A 158 -0.68 2.80 -43.73
C ALA A 158 0.10 3.91 -44.46
N LYS A 159 0.55 4.93 -43.67
CA LYS A 159 1.42 5.99 -44.23
C LYS A 159 2.81 5.48 -44.62
N ARG A 160 3.38 4.51 -43.89
CA ARG A 160 4.67 3.93 -44.21
C ARG A 160 4.63 3.11 -45.52
N GLU A 161 3.58 2.38 -45.74
CA GLU A 161 3.39 1.62 -46.98
C GLU A 161 3.24 2.52 -48.18
N ALA A 162 2.58 3.66 -48.02
CA ALA A 162 2.45 4.66 -49.08
C ALA A 162 3.76 5.36 -49.45
N GLN A 163 4.73 5.41 -48.53
CA GLN A 163 6.04 6.05 -48.77
C GLN A 163 7.11 5.16 -49.39
N VAL A 164 6.89 3.84 -49.44
CA VAL A 164 7.85 2.87 -49.95
C VAL A 164 7.75 2.66 -51.46
N ARG A 165 6.92 3.40 -52.13
CA ARG A 165 6.83 3.37 -53.58
C ARG A 165 7.80 4.31 -54.26
#